data_1a1dfdbc502b3c5a1c0a57758c7e29b0
#
_entry.id   1a1dfdbc502b3c5a1c0a57758c7e29b0
#
_cell.length_a   1.000
_cell.length_b   1.000
_cell.length_c   1.000
_cell.angle_alpha   90.00
_cell.angle_beta   90.00
_cell.angle_gamma   90.00
#
_symmetry.space_group_name_H-M   'P 1'
#
loop_
_entity.id
_entity.type
_entity.pdbx_description
1 polymer ?
#
loop_
_entity_poly.entity_id
_entity_poly.type
_entity_poly.pdbx_seq_one_letter_code
_entity_poly.pdbx_strand_id
1 'polypeptide(L)'
;MTAPLDDAQAIRRAGCDLLSLALIDSRNHLLRLLAIDESGVALRIAVQAGWYQDHWIARHVQRQRGEACDPRAPRLAGIEPRADTWAAGEGDPPTPEALRGYLAETLEVTLDLLSGTPETDAALHFYRSSLLHEDRLCEALAERLQAGAPPARAERAPLWWPAQRWLLGTAGDGPHGAQVRGLVPHNERWAHEVAVPEFEIDAQPVNWARFVEFADDSGYDRRELWTDAGWAWAQAEGRRAPRHVEQLQGGVLVQRGLGKASAMQRAPAGQAVMHVSRFEAQAWCAWAGRRLPFEPEWELAAASGASRGFVWGDVFEWVAGSARAWADAGDAEPGSLDRIPPPGTHGVLRGASFATRKRLAYPKARRFAPPGRDTIFCGFRSCAL
;
A
#
# COMPACT_ATOMS: atom_id res chain seq x y z
N MET A 1 10.25 -3.06 22.63
CA MET A 1 10.84 -2.05 21.70
C MET A 1 10.92 -2.69 20.34
N THR A 2 10.25 -2.14 19.34
CA THR A 2 10.41 -2.54 17.93
C THR A 2 11.83 -2.22 17.48
N ALA A 3 12.45 -3.10 16.67
CA ALA A 3 13.75 -2.77 16.08
C ALA A 3 13.60 -1.50 15.21
N PRO A 4 14.57 -0.58 15.18
CA PRO A 4 14.48 0.66 14.38
C PRO A 4 14.16 0.41 12.89
N LEU A 5 14.58 -0.73 12.35
CA LEU A 5 14.28 -1.17 10.98
C LEU A 5 12.80 -1.45 10.72
N ASP A 6 12.02 -1.73 11.76
CA ASP A 6 10.59 -2.06 11.70
C ASP A 6 9.71 -0.87 12.13
N ASP A 7 10.30 0.29 12.47
CA ASP A 7 9.57 1.47 12.90
C ASP A 7 9.35 2.44 11.73
N ALA A 8 8.09 2.69 11.39
CA ALA A 8 7.75 3.53 10.26
C ALA A 8 8.19 4.99 10.41
N GLN A 9 8.16 5.55 11.62
CA GLN A 9 8.61 6.93 11.86
C GLN A 9 10.14 7.02 11.88
N ALA A 10 10.82 6.03 12.49
CA ALA A 10 12.28 5.97 12.49
C ALA A 10 12.83 5.88 11.05
N ILE A 11 12.23 5.04 10.20
CA ILE A 11 12.65 4.89 8.80
C ILE A 11 12.39 6.15 7.98
N ARG A 12 11.28 6.82 8.17
CA ARG A 12 11.00 8.10 7.47
C ARG A 12 12.00 9.20 7.81
N ARG A 13 12.67 9.10 8.98
CA ARG A 13 13.68 10.04 9.49
C ARG A 13 15.10 9.46 9.49
N ALA A 14 15.29 8.28 8.93
CA ALA A 14 16.54 7.55 8.98
C ALA A 14 17.71 8.35 8.40
N GLY A 15 18.83 8.35 9.10
CA GLY A 15 20.15 8.80 8.64
C GLY A 15 20.85 7.71 7.83
N CYS A 16 22.09 7.96 7.43
CA CYS A 16 22.85 7.10 6.52
C CYS A 16 22.97 5.65 7.00
N ASP A 17 23.32 5.42 8.26
CA ASP A 17 23.54 4.07 8.80
C ASP A 17 22.28 3.21 8.77
N LEU A 18 21.15 3.77 9.26
CA LEU A 18 19.89 3.04 9.30
C LEU A 18 19.33 2.81 7.89
N LEU A 19 19.49 3.78 6.97
CA LEU A 19 19.11 3.64 5.57
C LEU A 19 19.93 2.57 4.85
N SER A 20 21.24 2.50 5.08
CA SER A 20 22.10 1.47 4.49
C SER A 20 21.61 0.07 4.86
N LEU A 21 21.35 -0.17 6.15
CA LEU A 21 20.83 -1.45 6.63
C LEU A 21 19.44 -1.76 6.04
N ALA A 22 18.57 -0.76 5.98
CA ALA A 22 17.21 -0.93 5.47
C ALA A 22 17.16 -1.21 3.96
N LEU A 23 18.02 -0.55 3.16
CA LEU A 23 18.16 -0.78 1.72
C LEU A 23 18.68 -2.20 1.43
N ILE A 24 19.69 -2.65 2.17
CA ILE A 24 20.21 -4.02 2.06
C ILE A 24 19.11 -5.04 2.40
N ASP A 25 18.38 -4.82 3.49
CA ASP A 25 17.29 -5.71 3.91
C ASP A 25 16.15 -5.76 2.88
N SER A 26 15.77 -4.60 2.31
CA SER A 26 14.75 -4.51 1.25
C SER A 26 15.19 -5.27 -0.01
N ARG A 27 16.42 -5.03 -0.49
CA ARG A 27 16.97 -5.71 -1.66
C ARG A 27 17.04 -7.23 -1.46
N ASN A 28 17.47 -7.69 -0.32
CA ASN A 28 17.47 -9.11 0.01
C ASN A 28 16.07 -9.72 0.01
N HIS A 29 15.07 -8.95 0.44
CA HIS A 29 13.68 -9.40 0.40
C HIS A 29 13.15 -9.46 -1.04
N LEU A 30 13.41 -8.43 -1.86
CA LEU A 30 13.07 -8.40 -3.28
C LEU A 30 13.65 -9.61 -4.03
N LEU A 31 14.93 -9.90 -3.83
CA LEU A 31 15.61 -11.02 -4.49
C LEU A 31 15.04 -12.38 -4.07
N ARG A 32 14.63 -12.54 -2.79
CA ARG A 32 13.96 -13.78 -2.33
C ARG A 32 12.60 -13.98 -2.99
N LEU A 33 11.80 -12.93 -3.16
CA LEU A 33 10.52 -13.00 -3.86
C LEU A 33 10.71 -13.27 -5.35
N LEU A 34 11.67 -12.62 -5.96
CA LEU A 34 12.00 -12.81 -7.37
C LEU A 34 12.48 -14.25 -7.67
N ALA A 35 13.19 -14.89 -6.75
CA ALA A 35 13.62 -16.28 -6.89
C ALA A 35 12.45 -17.29 -6.95
N ILE A 36 11.24 -16.90 -6.50
CA ILE A 36 10.03 -17.73 -6.58
C ILE A 36 9.34 -17.59 -7.95
N ASP A 37 9.35 -16.38 -8.52
CA ASP A 37 8.76 -16.08 -9.83
C ASP A 37 9.72 -15.22 -10.65
N GLU A 38 10.32 -15.82 -11.66
CA GLU A 38 11.19 -15.13 -12.63
C GLU A 38 10.47 -14.86 -13.96
N SER A 39 9.14 -14.79 -13.95
CA SER A 39 8.38 -14.44 -15.14
C SER A 39 8.66 -13.00 -15.60
N GLY A 40 8.46 -12.73 -16.88
CA GLY A 40 8.66 -11.38 -17.43
C GLY A 40 7.88 -10.29 -16.68
N VAL A 41 6.72 -10.61 -16.09
CA VAL A 41 5.96 -9.66 -15.27
C VAL A 41 6.67 -9.38 -13.94
N ALA A 42 7.17 -10.41 -13.25
CA ALA A 42 7.91 -10.23 -12.00
C ALA A 42 9.23 -9.48 -12.24
N LEU A 43 9.95 -9.79 -13.33
CA LEU A 43 11.17 -9.08 -13.72
C LEU A 43 10.90 -7.59 -13.99
N ARG A 44 9.77 -7.25 -14.66
CA ARG A 44 9.35 -5.85 -14.90
C ARG A 44 8.99 -5.10 -13.62
N ILE A 45 8.43 -5.78 -12.63
CA ILE A 45 8.18 -5.19 -11.29
C ILE A 45 9.52 -4.91 -10.61
N ALA A 46 10.41 -5.89 -10.56
CA ALA A 46 11.66 -5.78 -9.82
C ALA A 46 12.66 -4.78 -10.44
N VAL A 47 12.65 -4.61 -11.77
CA VAL A 47 13.53 -3.63 -12.44
C VAL A 47 13.28 -2.20 -11.94
N GLN A 48 12.05 -1.86 -11.53
CA GLN A 48 11.70 -0.54 -11.02
C GLN A 48 12.51 -0.14 -9.79
N ALA A 49 12.92 -1.12 -8.95
CA ALA A 49 13.75 -0.85 -7.77
C ALA A 49 15.14 -0.33 -8.16
N GLY A 50 15.82 -1.04 -9.06
CA GLY A 50 17.11 -0.61 -9.58
C GLY A 50 17.01 0.69 -10.38
N TRP A 51 15.99 0.79 -11.24
CA TRP A 51 15.78 1.99 -12.05
C TRP A 51 15.57 3.25 -11.21
N TYR A 52 14.81 3.17 -10.11
CA TYR A 52 14.62 4.33 -9.24
C TYR A 52 15.93 4.80 -8.61
N GLN A 53 16.75 3.86 -8.12
CA GLN A 53 18.07 4.16 -7.54
C GLN A 53 19.03 4.72 -8.59
N ASP A 54 19.09 4.10 -9.78
CA ASP A 54 19.90 4.59 -10.89
C ASP A 54 19.46 6.00 -11.31
N HIS A 55 18.18 6.20 -11.60
CA HIS A 55 17.63 7.44 -12.15
C HIS A 55 17.72 8.63 -11.18
N TRP A 56 17.36 8.44 -9.91
CA TRP A 56 17.25 9.53 -8.93
C TRP A 56 18.45 9.67 -8.00
N ILE A 57 19.28 8.64 -7.85
CA ILE A 57 20.44 8.66 -6.96
C ILE A 57 21.74 8.65 -7.77
N ALA A 58 22.01 7.60 -8.55
CA ALA A 58 23.30 7.47 -9.24
C ALA A 58 23.49 8.53 -10.32
N ARG A 59 22.50 8.72 -11.20
CA ARG A 59 22.56 9.60 -12.37
C ARG A 59 22.21 11.05 -12.11
N HIS A 60 21.42 11.37 -11.06
CA HIS A 60 20.88 12.71 -10.87
C HIS A 60 21.87 13.65 -10.21
N VAL A 61 22.42 14.62 -10.98
CA VAL A 61 23.44 15.56 -10.49
C VAL A 61 22.99 16.47 -9.35
N GLN A 62 21.68 16.68 -9.19
CA GLN A 62 21.08 17.50 -8.12
C GLN A 62 20.44 16.65 -7.01
N ARG A 63 20.78 15.35 -6.88
CA ARG A 63 20.15 14.45 -5.91
C ARG A 63 20.10 14.98 -4.47
N GLN A 64 21.12 15.75 -4.05
CA GLN A 64 21.19 16.32 -2.70
C GLN A 64 20.23 17.49 -2.46
N ARG A 65 19.54 18.00 -3.50
CA ARG A 65 18.52 19.04 -3.36
C ARG A 65 17.14 18.45 -3.03
N GLY A 66 16.98 17.13 -3.08
CA GLY A 66 15.72 16.46 -2.79
C GLY A 66 14.55 17.03 -3.59
N GLU A 67 13.47 17.40 -2.93
CA GLU A 67 12.27 17.96 -3.55
C GLU A 67 12.51 19.25 -4.35
N ALA A 68 13.56 20.00 -4.02
CA ALA A 68 13.92 21.23 -4.71
C ALA A 68 14.83 21.02 -5.93
N CYS A 69 15.07 19.78 -6.36
CA CYS A 69 15.82 19.50 -7.57
C CYS A 69 15.03 19.85 -8.83
N ASP A 70 15.71 20.20 -9.90
CA ASP A 70 15.10 20.26 -11.23
C ASP A 70 14.97 18.81 -11.77
N PRO A 71 13.77 18.27 -11.97
CA PRO A 71 13.58 16.92 -12.49
C PRO A 71 14.12 16.73 -13.90
N ARG A 72 14.38 17.82 -14.64
CA ARG A 72 14.94 17.84 -15.99
C ARG A 72 16.45 18.11 -16.02
N ALA A 73 17.09 18.25 -14.86
CA ALA A 73 18.52 18.44 -14.78
C ALA A 73 19.26 17.32 -15.56
N PRO A 74 20.40 17.63 -16.17
CA PRO A 74 21.23 16.62 -16.85
C PRO A 74 21.54 15.44 -15.94
N ARG A 75 21.56 14.24 -16.51
CA ARG A 75 21.90 13.01 -15.81
C ARG A 75 23.20 12.43 -16.33
N LEU A 76 23.91 11.75 -15.45
CA LEU A 76 25.06 10.93 -15.81
C LEU A 76 24.61 9.71 -16.64
N ALA A 77 25.55 8.98 -17.22
CA ALA A 77 25.27 7.71 -17.89
C ALA A 77 24.65 6.72 -16.90
N GLY A 78 23.72 5.92 -17.38
CA GLY A 78 23.09 4.85 -16.59
C GLY A 78 24.05 3.69 -16.34
N ILE A 79 23.82 2.97 -15.26
CA ILE A 79 24.55 1.74 -14.92
C ILE A 79 24.27 0.67 -15.99
N GLU A 80 23.02 0.50 -16.39
CA GLU A 80 22.61 -0.39 -17.49
C GLU A 80 21.96 0.45 -18.60
N PRO A 81 22.51 0.46 -19.83
CA PRO A 81 21.99 1.28 -20.93
C PRO A 81 20.51 1.01 -21.29
N ARG A 82 20.02 -0.20 -21.01
CA ARG A 82 18.63 -0.60 -21.31
C ARG A 82 17.67 -0.36 -20.16
N ALA A 83 18.15 0.14 -19.00
CA ALA A 83 17.31 0.26 -17.80
C ALA A 83 16.08 1.15 -18.01
N ASP A 84 16.23 2.26 -18.76
CA ASP A 84 15.10 3.15 -19.06
C ASP A 84 14.04 2.42 -19.92
N THR A 85 14.45 1.64 -20.91
CA THR A 85 13.57 0.82 -21.77
C THR A 85 12.87 -0.26 -20.96
N TRP A 86 13.60 -0.97 -20.11
CA TRP A 86 13.01 -1.98 -19.21
C TRP A 86 11.98 -1.40 -18.24
N ALA A 87 12.30 -0.25 -17.64
CA ALA A 87 11.41 0.43 -16.70
C ALA A 87 10.17 1.02 -17.38
N ALA A 88 10.29 1.48 -18.63
CA ALA A 88 9.14 1.90 -19.45
C ALA A 88 8.23 0.74 -19.85
N GLY A 89 8.67 -0.51 -19.67
CA GLY A 89 7.91 -1.70 -20.10
C GLY A 89 8.02 -1.97 -21.60
N GLU A 90 8.99 -1.35 -22.27
CA GLU A 90 9.22 -1.49 -23.70
C GLU A 90 10.15 -2.67 -24.01
N GLY A 91 9.98 -3.29 -25.17
CA GLY A 91 10.77 -4.45 -25.59
C GLY A 91 10.65 -5.66 -24.67
N ASP A 92 11.63 -6.55 -24.73
CA ASP A 92 11.69 -7.72 -23.88
C ASP A 92 12.12 -7.38 -22.43
N PRO A 93 11.59 -8.07 -21.40
CA PRO A 93 12.09 -7.90 -20.04
C PRO A 93 13.56 -8.33 -19.95
N PRO A 94 14.32 -7.85 -18.96
CA PRO A 94 15.67 -8.35 -18.73
C PRO A 94 15.67 -9.86 -18.48
N THR A 95 16.77 -10.53 -18.75
CA THR A 95 16.97 -11.90 -18.24
C THR A 95 17.15 -11.85 -16.71
N PRO A 96 16.83 -12.94 -15.99
CA PRO A 96 17.04 -12.99 -14.53
C PRO A 96 18.46 -12.64 -14.11
N GLU A 97 19.47 -13.10 -14.84
CA GLU A 97 20.89 -12.82 -14.57
C GLU A 97 21.22 -11.34 -14.77
N ALA A 98 20.78 -10.76 -15.90
CA ALA A 98 21.00 -9.35 -16.20
C ALA A 98 20.35 -8.45 -15.14
N LEU A 99 19.11 -8.80 -14.72
CA LEU A 99 18.42 -8.05 -13.67
C LEU A 99 19.14 -8.17 -12.32
N ARG A 100 19.57 -9.36 -11.91
CA ARG A 100 20.33 -9.53 -10.65
C ARG A 100 21.62 -8.74 -10.65
N GLY A 101 22.36 -8.73 -11.77
CA GLY A 101 23.57 -7.91 -11.92
C GLY A 101 23.26 -6.42 -11.77
N TYR A 102 22.26 -5.94 -12.49
CA TYR A 102 21.80 -4.54 -12.39
C TYR A 102 21.35 -4.15 -10.99
N LEU A 103 20.58 -4.99 -10.32
CA LEU A 103 20.12 -4.76 -8.95
C LEU A 103 21.28 -4.76 -7.93
N ALA A 104 22.29 -5.59 -8.12
CA ALA A 104 23.48 -5.61 -7.26
C ALA A 104 24.28 -4.32 -7.42
N GLU A 105 24.59 -3.94 -8.65
CA GLU A 105 25.39 -2.76 -8.97
C GLU A 105 24.69 -1.45 -8.55
N THR A 106 23.39 -1.32 -8.78
CA THR A 106 22.64 -0.14 -8.35
C THR A 106 22.61 0.00 -6.83
N LEU A 107 22.50 -1.10 -6.08
CA LEU A 107 22.57 -1.05 -4.62
C LEU A 107 23.96 -0.64 -4.15
N GLU A 108 25.03 -1.22 -4.71
CA GLU A 108 26.42 -0.90 -4.36
C GLU A 108 26.70 0.59 -4.56
N VAL A 109 26.39 1.13 -5.74
CA VAL A 109 26.54 2.56 -6.04
C VAL A 109 25.69 3.43 -5.10
N THR A 110 24.46 2.99 -4.79
CA THR A 110 23.59 3.72 -3.87
C THR A 110 24.18 3.80 -2.45
N LEU A 111 24.73 2.70 -1.94
CA LEU A 111 25.34 2.65 -0.61
C LEU A 111 26.64 3.45 -0.55
N ASP A 112 27.46 3.39 -1.61
CA ASP A 112 28.68 4.20 -1.70
C ASP A 112 28.36 5.70 -1.66
N LEU A 113 27.42 6.14 -2.50
CA LEU A 113 27.00 7.54 -2.52
C LEU A 113 26.33 7.97 -1.20
N LEU A 114 25.57 7.09 -0.55
CA LEU A 114 24.93 7.36 0.73
C LEU A 114 25.97 7.61 1.85
N SER A 115 27.07 6.87 1.84
CA SER A 115 28.12 6.98 2.87
C SER A 115 28.74 8.38 2.95
N GLY A 116 28.78 9.12 1.82
CA GLY A 116 29.27 10.50 1.74
C GLY A 116 28.16 11.57 1.72
N THR A 117 26.91 11.20 1.94
CA THR A 117 25.77 12.12 1.86
C THR A 117 25.56 12.88 3.19
N PRO A 118 25.39 14.21 3.15
CA PRO A 118 25.02 14.96 4.36
C PRO A 118 23.69 14.48 4.97
N GLU A 119 23.61 14.37 6.30
CA GLU A 119 22.40 13.93 7.00
C GLU A 119 21.34 15.05 7.08
N THR A 120 20.96 15.60 5.95
CA THR A 120 19.85 16.54 5.81
C THR A 120 18.67 15.90 5.11
N ASP A 121 17.45 16.38 5.38
CA ASP A 121 16.26 15.81 4.77
C ASP A 121 16.27 15.93 3.23
N ALA A 122 16.78 17.05 2.71
CA ALA A 122 16.92 17.23 1.27
C ALA A 122 17.90 16.22 0.65
N ALA A 123 19.07 16.04 1.26
CA ALA A 123 20.09 15.13 0.69
C ALA A 123 19.69 13.66 0.81
N LEU A 124 18.91 13.28 1.85
CA LEU A 124 18.44 11.91 2.08
C LEU A 124 17.09 11.59 1.42
N HIS A 125 16.43 12.58 0.80
CA HIS A 125 15.10 12.43 0.23
C HIS A 125 14.96 11.22 -0.72
N PHE A 126 15.81 11.14 -1.75
CA PHE A 126 15.71 10.06 -2.74
C PHE A 126 16.12 8.70 -2.18
N TYR A 127 17.01 8.62 -1.20
CA TYR A 127 17.37 7.37 -0.54
C TYR A 127 16.20 6.80 0.28
N ARG A 128 15.51 7.66 1.04
CA ARG A 128 14.30 7.29 1.79
C ARG A 128 13.16 6.90 0.84
N SER A 129 12.98 7.65 -0.24
CA SER A 129 11.97 7.37 -1.25
C SER A 129 12.25 6.05 -1.96
N SER A 130 13.50 5.74 -2.31
CA SER A 130 13.88 4.48 -2.97
C SER A 130 13.60 3.27 -2.08
N LEU A 131 13.87 3.38 -0.77
CA LEU A 131 13.55 2.33 0.19
C LEU A 131 12.04 2.03 0.24
N LEU A 132 11.22 3.09 0.38
CA LEU A 132 9.76 2.91 0.41
C LEU A 132 9.23 2.36 -0.91
N HIS A 133 9.84 2.76 -2.03
CA HIS A 133 9.50 2.24 -3.35
C HIS A 133 9.79 0.75 -3.45
N GLU A 134 10.99 0.33 -3.11
CA GLU A 134 11.40 -1.07 -3.20
C GLU A 134 10.56 -1.98 -2.28
N ASP A 135 10.24 -1.53 -1.06
CA ASP A 135 9.34 -2.26 -0.17
C ASP A 135 7.93 -2.43 -0.77
N ARG A 136 7.40 -1.41 -1.48
CA ARG A 136 6.12 -1.50 -2.20
C ARG A 136 6.18 -2.45 -3.40
N LEU A 137 7.31 -2.53 -4.08
CA LEU A 137 7.52 -3.51 -5.15
C LEU A 137 7.58 -4.94 -4.59
N CYS A 138 8.20 -5.12 -3.42
CA CYS A 138 8.14 -6.39 -2.70
C CYS A 138 6.70 -6.79 -2.37
N GLU A 139 5.87 -5.86 -1.91
CA GLU A 139 4.45 -6.12 -1.66
C GLU A 139 3.70 -6.49 -2.95
N ALA A 140 3.94 -5.79 -4.06
CA ALA A 140 3.35 -6.12 -5.36
C ALA A 140 3.75 -7.51 -5.87
N LEU A 141 5.00 -7.94 -5.62
CA LEU A 141 5.44 -9.30 -5.90
C LEU A 141 4.75 -10.32 -4.98
N ALA A 142 4.60 -10.03 -3.69
CA ALA A 142 3.88 -10.89 -2.76
C ALA A 142 2.40 -11.05 -3.14
N GLU A 143 1.74 -9.95 -3.55
CA GLU A 143 0.38 -9.94 -4.11
C GLU A 143 0.27 -10.84 -5.35
N ARG A 144 1.22 -10.73 -6.26
CA ARG A 144 1.27 -11.57 -7.46
C ARG A 144 1.50 -13.05 -7.13
N LEU A 145 2.38 -13.33 -6.20
CA LEU A 145 2.69 -14.70 -5.75
C LEU A 145 1.55 -15.30 -4.91
N GLN A 146 0.57 -14.52 -4.48
CA GLN A 146 -0.41 -14.93 -3.46
C GLN A 146 0.29 -15.51 -2.21
N ALA A 147 1.38 -14.84 -1.80
CA ALA A 147 2.27 -15.32 -0.76
C ALA A 147 1.69 -15.04 0.62
N GLY A 148 1.20 -16.06 1.29
CA GLY A 148 0.72 -15.99 2.66
C GLY A 148 -0.75 -15.58 2.78
N ALA A 149 -1.15 -15.29 4.03
CA ALA A 149 -2.50 -14.89 4.38
C ALA A 149 -2.49 -14.14 5.72
N PRO A 150 -3.48 -13.27 5.99
CA PRO A 150 -3.61 -12.63 7.29
C PRO A 150 -3.92 -13.67 8.37
N PRO A 151 -3.57 -13.39 9.64
CA PRO A 151 -3.90 -14.30 10.74
C PRO A 151 -5.41 -14.39 10.96
N ALA A 152 -5.88 -15.54 11.43
CA ALA A 152 -7.22 -15.66 11.96
C ALA A 152 -7.29 -14.98 13.34
N ARG A 153 -8.37 -14.22 13.57
CA ARG A 153 -8.60 -13.51 14.82
C ARG A 153 -9.94 -13.91 15.43
N ALA A 154 -10.01 -13.93 16.75
CA ALA A 154 -11.29 -13.96 17.45
C ALA A 154 -12.07 -12.67 17.16
N GLU A 155 -13.39 -12.79 17.08
CA GLU A 155 -14.26 -11.64 16.85
C GLU A 155 -14.19 -10.66 18.03
N ARG A 156 -14.26 -9.37 17.71
CA ARG A 156 -14.19 -8.27 18.65
C ARG A 156 -15.42 -7.38 18.49
N ALA A 157 -15.93 -6.89 19.62
CA ALA A 157 -17.00 -5.91 19.58
C ALA A 157 -16.54 -4.62 18.87
N PRO A 158 -17.46 -3.95 18.15
CA PRO A 158 -17.20 -2.63 17.58
C PRO A 158 -16.79 -1.62 18.66
N LEU A 159 -16.10 -0.58 18.24
CA LEU A 159 -15.61 0.49 19.09
C LEU A 159 -16.31 1.80 18.74
N TRP A 160 -16.64 2.57 19.77
CA TRP A 160 -17.29 3.86 19.62
C TRP A 160 -16.34 5.02 19.93
N TRP A 161 -16.43 6.12 19.15
CA TRP A 161 -15.72 7.39 19.36
C TRP A 161 -16.71 8.55 19.45
N PRO A 162 -16.52 9.48 20.41
CA PRO A 162 -17.31 10.69 20.47
C PRO A 162 -16.93 11.65 19.34
N ALA A 163 -17.85 12.56 19.03
CA ALA A 163 -17.58 13.65 18.11
C ALA A 163 -16.37 14.48 18.57
N GLN A 164 -15.44 14.73 17.69
CA GLN A 164 -14.21 15.49 18.00
C GLN A 164 -13.57 16.10 16.75
N ARG A 165 -12.61 17.00 16.99
CA ARG A 165 -11.72 17.48 15.92
C ARG A 165 -10.52 16.55 15.80
N TRP A 166 -10.10 16.28 14.58
CA TRP A 166 -8.98 15.41 14.27
C TRP A 166 -8.04 16.08 13.28
N LEU A 167 -6.73 15.94 13.49
CA LEU A 167 -5.70 16.39 12.56
C LEU A 167 -5.42 15.28 11.54
N LEU A 168 -6.16 15.30 10.43
CA LEU A 168 -6.07 14.31 9.35
C LEU A 168 -4.81 14.55 8.53
N GLY A 169 -4.01 13.49 8.30
CA GLY A 169 -2.79 13.54 7.52
C GLY A 169 -1.53 13.77 8.34
N THR A 170 -0.38 13.84 7.67
CA THR A 170 0.91 13.98 8.31
C THR A 170 1.24 15.46 8.49
N ALA A 171 1.45 15.86 9.77
CA ALA A 171 1.85 17.22 10.11
C ALA A 171 3.32 17.47 9.78
N GLY A 172 3.62 18.67 9.33
CA GLY A 172 4.98 19.18 9.32
C GLY A 172 5.39 19.72 10.69
N ASP A 173 6.68 19.76 10.96
CA ASP A 173 7.25 20.41 12.14
C ASP A 173 7.36 21.94 11.88
N GLY A 174 6.75 22.76 12.71
CA GLY A 174 6.87 24.23 12.67
C GLY A 174 5.55 24.98 12.48
N PRO A 175 5.56 26.32 12.65
CA PRO A 175 4.38 27.15 12.39
C PRO A 175 3.98 27.01 10.92
N HIS A 176 2.75 26.63 10.70
CA HIS A 176 2.17 26.37 9.37
C HIS A 176 2.67 25.11 8.65
N GLY A 177 3.25 24.11 9.34
CA GLY A 177 3.70 22.86 8.72
C GLY A 177 4.93 22.99 7.80
N ALA A 178 5.67 24.10 7.89
CA ALA A 178 6.69 24.46 6.90
C ALA A 178 8.01 23.66 6.99
N GLN A 179 8.23 22.88 8.04
CA GLN A 179 9.41 22.02 8.16
C GLN A 179 9.02 20.62 8.59
N VAL A 180 9.07 19.71 7.67
CA VAL A 180 8.91 18.28 7.97
C VAL A 180 10.29 17.69 8.18
N ARG A 181 10.47 17.00 9.30
CA ARG A 181 11.65 16.15 9.48
C ARG A 181 11.37 14.79 8.87
N GLY A 182 12.18 14.44 7.87
CA GLY A 182 12.07 13.17 7.21
C GLY A 182 11.19 13.17 5.94
N LEU A 183 10.93 11.99 5.42
CA LEU A 183 10.11 11.80 4.23
C LEU A 183 8.62 11.74 4.58
N VAL A 184 7.83 12.60 3.96
CA VAL A 184 6.37 12.49 3.95
C VAL A 184 5.89 12.31 2.51
N PRO A 185 5.24 11.20 2.19
CA PRO A 185 4.67 10.98 0.86
C PRO A 185 3.67 12.07 0.48
N HIS A 186 3.67 12.45 -0.80
CA HIS A 186 2.82 13.54 -1.31
C HIS A 186 1.33 13.34 -0.98
N ASN A 187 0.82 12.13 -1.07
CA ASN A 187 -0.58 11.82 -0.81
C ASN A 187 -0.99 11.87 0.68
N GLU A 188 -0.03 12.05 1.59
CA GLU A 188 -0.25 12.21 3.03
C GLU A 188 -0.18 13.67 3.50
N ARG A 189 0.13 14.62 2.60
CA ARG A 189 0.33 16.05 2.86
C ARG A 189 -0.95 16.85 2.64
N TRP A 190 -1.22 17.90 3.40
CA TRP A 190 -0.66 18.20 4.73
C TRP A 190 -1.75 17.99 5.74
N ALA A 191 -1.35 17.84 7.01
CA ALA A 191 -2.34 17.68 8.06
C ALA A 191 -3.22 18.92 8.16
N HIS A 192 -4.52 18.68 8.23
CA HIS A 192 -5.54 19.72 8.38
C HIS A 192 -6.61 19.25 9.35
N GLU A 193 -7.21 20.20 10.04
CA GLU A 193 -8.21 19.90 11.02
C GLU A 193 -9.56 19.58 10.35
N VAL A 194 -10.15 18.46 10.74
CA VAL A 194 -11.48 18.02 10.30
C VAL A 194 -12.38 17.74 11.50
N ALA A 195 -13.65 18.05 11.39
CA ALA A 195 -14.67 17.62 12.35
C ALA A 195 -15.03 16.17 12.06
N VAL A 196 -14.87 15.29 13.04
CA VAL A 196 -15.29 13.90 12.98
C VAL A 196 -16.52 13.76 13.87
N PRO A 197 -17.71 13.47 13.32
CA PRO A 197 -18.91 13.15 14.12
C PRO A 197 -18.66 11.94 15.03
N GLU A 198 -19.54 11.70 15.96
CA GLU A 198 -19.54 10.43 16.69
C GLU A 198 -19.74 9.26 15.70
N PHE A 199 -19.06 8.16 15.95
CA PHE A 199 -19.15 6.98 15.10
C PHE A 199 -18.83 5.68 15.85
N GLU A 200 -19.43 4.61 15.38
CA GLU A 200 -19.08 3.24 15.77
C GLU A 200 -18.39 2.56 14.57
N ILE A 201 -17.26 1.90 14.82
CA ILE A 201 -16.47 1.21 13.80
C ILE A 201 -16.07 -0.19 14.27
N ASP A 202 -16.06 -1.16 13.36
CA ASP A 202 -15.57 -2.51 13.65
C ASP A 202 -14.12 -2.44 14.18
N ALA A 203 -13.83 -3.20 15.26
CA ALA A 203 -12.49 -3.23 15.84
C ALA A 203 -11.45 -3.94 14.96
N GLN A 204 -11.88 -4.69 13.96
CA GLN A 204 -11.06 -5.46 13.02
C GLN A 204 -11.73 -5.48 11.64
N PRO A 205 -11.00 -5.82 10.56
CA PRO A 205 -11.61 -6.01 9.24
C PRO A 205 -12.70 -7.10 9.25
N VAL A 206 -13.66 -7.00 8.35
CA VAL A 206 -14.66 -8.05 8.12
C VAL A 206 -13.94 -9.36 7.82
N ASN A 207 -14.36 -10.44 8.47
CA ASN A 207 -13.79 -11.77 8.33
C ASN A 207 -14.65 -12.66 7.41
N TRP A 208 -14.14 -13.86 7.10
CA TRP A 208 -14.86 -14.79 6.23
C TRP A 208 -16.19 -15.25 6.83
N ALA A 209 -16.31 -15.41 8.17
CA ALA A 209 -17.58 -15.80 8.78
C ALA A 209 -18.70 -14.82 8.41
N ARG A 210 -18.44 -13.51 8.60
CA ARG A 210 -19.42 -12.45 8.30
C ARG A 210 -19.63 -12.24 6.79
N PHE A 211 -18.59 -12.44 5.98
CA PHE A 211 -18.71 -12.26 4.53
C PHE A 211 -19.51 -13.39 3.86
N VAL A 212 -19.38 -14.61 4.34
CA VAL A 212 -20.15 -15.77 3.83
C VAL A 212 -21.64 -15.56 4.02
N GLU A 213 -22.10 -14.96 5.14
CA GLU A 213 -23.52 -14.66 5.36
C GLU A 213 -24.13 -13.78 4.26
N PHE A 214 -23.38 -12.78 3.77
CA PHE A 214 -23.80 -11.95 2.63
C PHE A 214 -23.94 -12.78 1.34
N ALA A 215 -23.01 -13.69 1.09
CA ALA A 215 -23.04 -14.52 -0.10
C ALA A 215 -24.16 -15.58 -0.02
N ASP A 216 -24.39 -16.18 1.16
CA ASP A 216 -25.45 -17.15 1.42
C ASP A 216 -26.85 -16.52 1.31
N ASP A 217 -26.99 -15.21 1.66
CA ASP A 217 -28.21 -14.43 1.44
C ASP A 217 -28.31 -13.86 0.00
N SER A 218 -27.62 -14.51 -0.95
CA SER A 218 -27.64 -14.15 -2.39
C SER A 218 -27.19 -12.71 -2.67
N GLY A 219 -26.30 -12.15 -1.86
CA GLY A 219 -25.86 -10.76 -1.97
C GLY A 219 -25.29 -10.38 -3.36
N TYR A 220 -24.70 -11.32 -4.05
CA TYR A 220 -24.21 -11.13 -5.42
C TYR A 220 -25.32 -11.05 -6.49
N ASP A 221 -26.54 -11.52 -6.18
CA ASP A 221 -27.68 -11.52 -7.10
C ASP A 221 -28.70 -10.42 -6.79
N ARG A 222 -28.54 -9.73 -5.66
CA ARG A 222 -29.46 -8.69 -5.18
C ARG A 222 -29.02 -7.32 -5.67
N ARG A 223 -29.54 -6.89 -6.84
CA ARG A 223 -29.19 -5.63 -7.53
C ARG A 223 -29.31 -4.41 -6.61
N GLU A 224 -30.27 -4.38 -5.71
CA GLU A 224 -30.54 -3.27 -4.81
C GLU A 224 -29.40 -2.98 -3.80
N LEU A 225 -28.50 -3.94 -3.58
CA LEU A 225 -27.36 -3.77 -2.68
C LEU A 225 -26.17 -3.07 -3.36
N TRP A 226 -26.19 -3.01 -4.69
CA TRP A 226 -25.05 -2.55 -5.47
C TRP A 226 -25.28 -1.14 -6.04
N THR A 227 -24.23 -0.31 -6.06
CA THR A 227 -24.24 0.89 -6.89
C THR A 227 -24.35 0.51 -8.38
N ASP A 228 -24.76 1.44 -9.26
CA ASP A 228 -24.85 1.15 -10.70
C ASP A 228 -23.51 0.70 -11.27
N ALA A 229 -22.42 1.38 -10.94
CA ALA A 229 -21.09 1.03 -11.37
C ALA A 229 -20.63 -0.33 -10.80
N GLY A 230 -20.96 -0.62 -9.54
CA GLY A 230 -20.63 -1.89 -8.90
C GLY A 230 -21.36 -3.06 -9.50
N TRP A 231 -22.65 -2.89 -9.82
CA TRP A 231 -23.44 -3.91 -10.48
C TRP A 231 -22.91 -4.20 -11.89
N ALA A 232 -22.67 -3.16 -12.68
CA ALA A 232 -22.10 -3.29 -14.01
C ALA A 232 -20.75 -4.03 -13.98
N TRP A 233 -19.88 -3.69 -13.03
CA TRP A 233 -18.61 -4.39 -12.83
C TRP A 233 -18.81 -5.87 -12.45
N ALA A 234 -19.69 -6.16 -11.48
CA ALA A 234 -19.92 -7.54 -11.03
C ALA A 234 -20.46 -8.43 -12.17
N GLN A 235 -21.36 -7.88 -13.01
CA GLN A 235 -21.87 -8.59 -14.18
C GLN A 235 -20.80 -8.79 -15.26
N ALA A 236 -20.00 -7.77 -15.56
CA ALA A 236 -18.94 -7.85 -16.56
C ALA A 236 -17.84 -8.86 -16.17
N GLU A 237 -17.48 -8.91 -14.88
CA GLU A 237 -16.49 -9.86 -14.35
C GLU A 237 -17.08 -11.23 -13.99
N GLY A 238 -18.40 -11.41 -14.08
CA GLY A 238 -19.09 -12.66 -13.69
C GLY A 238 -18.92 -12.99 -12.20
N ARG A 239 -18.84 -11.98 -11.33
CA ARG A 239 -18.53 -12.18 -9.91
C ARG A 239 -19.66 -12.82 -9.13
N ARG A 240 -19.29 -13.84 -8.34
CA ARG A 240 -20.14 -14.52 -7.34
C ARG A 240 -19.40 -14.74 -6.02
N ALA A 241 -18.12 -14.35 -5.97
CA ALA A 241 -17.23 -14.41 -4.82
C ALA A 241 -16.06 -13.46 -5.02
N PRO A 242 -15.31 -13.09 -3.99
CA PRO A 242 -14.04 -12.39 -4.11
C PRO A 242 -13.05 -13.17 -4.98
N ARG A 243 -12.07 -12.46 -5.56
CA ARG A 243 -11.03 -13.09 -6.40
C ARG A 243 -10.33 -14.22 -5.64
N HIS A 244 -9.96 -15.27 -6.35
CA HIS A 244 -9.29 -16.46 -5.81
C HIS A 244 -10.14 -17.35 -4.88
N VAL A 245 -11.42 -17.03 -4.69
CA VAL A 245 -12.34 -17.88 -3.94
C VAL A 245 -13.06 -18.82 -4.89
N GLU A 246 -12.90 -20.13 -4.65
CA GLU A 246 -13.53 -21.18 -5.45
C GLU A 246 -14.81 -21.70 -4.78
N GLN A 247 -14.89 -21.61 -3.46
CA GLN A 247 -16.04 -22.05 -2.70
C GLN A 247 -16.26 -21.16 -1.48
N LEU A 248 -17.51 -20.77 -1.23
CA LEU A 248 -17.93 -20.05 -0.02
C LEU A 248 -18.76 -20.95 0.90
N GLN A 249 -19.66 -21.76 0.36
CA GLN A 249 -20.58 -22.61 1.14
C GLN A 249 -19.86 -23.85 1.71
N GLY A 250 -20.20 -24.21 2.95
CA GLY A 250 -19.58 -25.37 3.63
C GLY A 250 -18.13 -25.15 4.05
N GLY A 251 -17.65 -23.92 3.95
CA GLY A 251 -16.30 -23.47 4.25
C GLY A 251 -15.61 -22.83 3.06
N VAL A 252 -14.83 -21.78 3.33
CA VAL A 252 -14.19 -20.97 2.30
C VAL A 252 -12.95 -21.69 1.79
N LEU A 253 -12.93 -21.99 0.49
CA LEU A 253 -11.75 -22.48 -0.22
C LEU A 253 -11.19 -21.40 -1.11
N VAL A 254 -9.93 -21.08 -0.93
CA VAL A 254 -9.20 -20.06 -1.70
C VAL A 254 -8.02 -20.68 -2.43
N GLN A 255 -7.79 -20.22 -3.64
CA GLN A 255 -6.58 -20.53 -4.38
C GLN A 255 -5.43 -19.69 -3.85
N ARG A 256 -4.34 -20.32 -3.44
CA ARG A 256 -3.11 -19.68 -2.94
C ARG A 256 -1.92 -20.11 -3.78
N GLY A 257 -0.93 -19.25 -3.87
CA GLY A 257 0.29 -19.51 -4.64
C GLY A 257 0.14 -19.26 -6.13
N LEU A 258 1.24 -19.37 -6.86
CA LEU A 258 1.34 -19.13 -8.29
C LEU A 258 1.89 -20.38 -9.02
N GLY A 259 1.35 -20.68 -10.20
CA GLY A 259 1.82 -21.76 -11.07
C GLY A 259 1.81 -23.12 -10.37
N LYS A 260 2.95 -23.84 -10.35
CA LYS A 260 3.07 -25.18 -9.73
C LYS A 260 2.90 -25.16 -8.21
N ALA A 261 3.11 -24.02 -7.56
CA ALA A 261 2.91 -23.86 -6.12
C ALA A 261 1.46 -23.48 -5.78
N SER A 262 0.58 -23.33 -6.78
CA SER A 262 -0.83 -23.04 -6.57
C SER A 262 -1.54 -24.22 -5.90
N ALA A 263 -2.25 -23.95 -4.82
CA ALA A 263 -3.00 -24.94 -4.05
C ALA A 263 -4.30 -24.36 -3.50
N MET A 264 -5.32 -25.21 -3.43
CA MET A 264 -6.56 -24.91 -2.73
C MET A 264 -6.35 -25.02 -1.23
N GLN A 265 -6.66 -23.97 -0.49
CA GLN A 265 -6.54 -23.93 0.96
C GLN A 265 -7.84 -23.49 1.60
N ARG A 266 -8.18 -24.10 2.73
CA ARG A 266 -9.31 -23.66 3.54
C ARG A 266 -8.92 -22.40 4.31
N ALA A 267 -9.67 -21.31 4.10
CA ALA A 267 -9.50 -20.09 4.87
C ALA A 267 -10.22 -20.21 6.22
N PRO A 268 -9.54 -19.93 7.35
CA PRO A 268 -10.19 -19.89 8.66
C PRO A 268 -11.29 -18.83 8.71
N ALA A 269 -12.41 -19.14 9.36
CA ALA A 269 -13.56 -18.25 9.44
C ALA A 269 -13.24 -16.86 10.04
N GLY A 270 -12.36 -16.81 11.04
CA GLY A 270 -11.92 -15.56 11.67
C GLY A 270 -10.81 -14.80 10.93
N GLN A 271 -10.39 -15.26 9.75
CA GLN A 271 -9.42 -14.56 8.91
C GLN A 271 -10.10 -13.42 8.16
N ALA A 272 -9.44 -12.25 8.06
CA ALA A 272 -9.94 -11.13 7.28
C ALA A 272 -10.20 -11.54 5.83
N VAL A 273 -11.35 -11.13 5.28
CA VAL A 273 -11.64 -11.32 3.86
C VAL A 273 -10.65 -10.54 3.01
N MET A 274 -10.17 -11.19 1.94
CA MET A 274 -9.17 -10.60 1.03
C MET A 274 -9.66 -10.57 -0.40
N HIS A 275 -8.99 -9.74 -1.20
CA HIS A 275 -9.27 -9.59 -2.63
C HIS A 275 -10.69 -9.14 -2.91
N VAL A 276 -11.22 -8.32 -2.00
CA VAL A 276 -12.54 -7.71 -2.09
C VAL A 276 -12.41 -6.37 -2.80
N SER A 277 -13.10 -6.19 -3.91
CA SER A 277 -13.22 -4.88 -4.56
C SER A 277 -13.97 -3.89 -3.67
N ARG A 278 -13.81 -2.59 -3.94
CA ARG A 278 -14.60 -1.57 -3.23
C ARG A 278 -16.09 -1.73 -3.48
N PHE A 279 -16.48 -2.22 -4.65
CA PHE A 279 -17.86 -2.48 -5.00
C PHE A 279 -18.48 -3.58 -4.15
N GLU A 280 -17.77 -4.69 -3.94
CA GLU A 280 -18.19 -5.76 -3.04
C GLU A 280 -18.27 -5.30 -1.59
N ALA A 281 -17.29 -4.52 -1.14
CA ALA A 281 -17.29 -3.94 0.21
C ALA A 281 -18.50 -3.04 0.44
N GLN A 282 -18.88 -2.21 -0.55
CA GLN A 282 -20.07 -1.37 -0.49
C GLN A 282 -21.37 -2.19 -0.50
N ALA A 283 -21.45 -3.22 -1.34
CA ALA A 283 -22.61 -4.10 -1.41
C ALA A 283 -22.80 -4.87 -0.08
N TRP A 284 -21.73 -5.38 0.50
CA TRP A 284 -21.78 -6.00 1.81
C TRP A 284 -22.25 -5.02 2.89
N CYS A 285 -21.73 -3.80 2.89
CA CYS A 285 -22.18 -2.76 3.83
C CYS A 285 -23.66 -2.45 3.68
N ALA A 286 -24.17 -2.32 2.45
CA ALA A 286 -25.59 -2.10 2.20
C ALA A 286 -26.46 -3.26 2.71
N TRP A 287 -26.01 -4.49 2.48
CA TRP A 287 -26.67 -5.70 3.01
C TRP A 287 -26.71 -5.73 4.53
N ALA A 288 -25.61 -5.39 5.18
CA ALA A 288 -25.48 -5.40 6.63
C ALA A 288 -26.14 -4.19 7.33
N GLY A 289 -26.72 -3.25 6.58
CA GLY A 289 -27.23 -1.98 7.15
C GLY A 289 -26.13 -1.13 7.78
N ARG A 290 -24.96 -1.14 7.17
CA ARG A 290 -23.75 -0.44 7.63
C ARG A 290 -23.14 0.39 6.48
N ARG A 291 -22.05 1.08 6.72
CA ARG A 291 -21.31 1.83 5.71
C ARG A 291 -19.79 1.63 5.82
N LEU A 292 -19.04 1.96 4.78
CA LEU A 292 -17.60 2.10 4.89
C LEU A 292 -17.24 3.29 5.79
N PRO A 293 -16.13 3.21 6.57
CA PRO A 293 -15.64 4.35 7.33
C PRO A 293 -15.15 5.47 6.39
N PHE A 294 -15.29 6.72 6.80
CA PHE A 294 -14.58 7.82 6.15
C PHE A 294 -13.10 7.82 6.55
N GLU A 295 -12.24 8.43 5.71
CA GLU A 295 -10.80 8.51 6.00
C GLU A 295 -10.47 9.03 7.41
N PRO A 296 -11.11 10.13 7.90
CA PRO A 296 -10.83 10.65 9.24
C PRO A 296 -11.22 9.68 10.37
N GLU A 297 -12.34 8.96 10.21
CA GLU A 297 -12.80 7.97 11.20
C GLU A 297 -11.80 6.81 11.30
N TRP A 298 -11.37 6.30 10.15
CA TRP A 298 -10.40 5.22 10.09
C TRP A 298 -9.05 5.63 10.69
N GLU A 299 -8.53 6.82 10.30
CA GLU A 299 -7.24 7.33 10.79
C GLU A 299 -7.26 7.59 12.30
N LEU A 300 -8.32 8.22 12.80
CA LEU A 300 -8.52 8.46 14.23
C LEU A 300 -8.53 7.13 15.01
N ALA A 301 -9.29 6.15 14.53
CA ALA A 301 -9.37 4.85 15.17
C ALA A 301 -8.03 4.10 15.13
N ALA A 302 -7.30 4.13 14.01
CA ALA A 302 -6.00 3.49 13.87
C ALA A 302 -4.92 4.12 14.76
N ALA A 303 -4.94 5.45 14.90
CA ALA A 303 -3.96 6.18 15.69
C ALA A 303 -4.22 6.09 17.21
N SER A 304 -5.49 6.00 17.64
CA SER A 304 -5.86 6.08 19.06
C SER A 304 -6.47 4.80 19.64
N GLY A 305 -6.84 3.83 18.80
CA GLY A 305 -7.63 2.67 19.21
C GLY A 305 -6.84 1.44 19.66
N ALA A 306 -5.51 1.42 19.54
CA ALA A 306 -4.71 0.23 19.83
C ALA A 306 -4.95 -0.32 21.26
N SER A 307 -4.96 0.53 22.25
CA SER A 307 -5.24 0.15 23.67
C SER A 307 -6.67 -0.31 23.91
N ARG A 308 -7.59 0.03 22.99
CA ARG A 308 -9.01 -0.37 23.05
C ARG A 308 -9.28 -1.63 22.22
N GLY A 309 -8.25 -2.19 21.58
CA GLY A 309 -8.33 -3.40 20.77
C GLY A 309 -8.61 -3.18 19.30
N PHE A 310 -8.44 -1.96 18.76
CA PHE A 310 -8.49 -1.71 17.33
C PHE A 310 -7.30 -2.38 16.64
N VAL A 311 -7.57 -3.25 15.68
CA VAL A 311 -6.56 -4.02 14.94
C VAL A 311 -6.64 -3.66 13.46
N TRP A 312 -5.48 -3.38 12.86
CA TRP A 312 -5.32 -3.13 11.44
C TRP A 312 -3.98 -3.72 10.94
N GLY A 313 -3.77 -3.76 9.64
CA GLY A 313 -2.55 -4.32 9.04
C GLY A 313 -2.72 -5.78 8.58
N ASP A 314 -3.91 -6.34 8.66
CA ASP A 314 -4.21 -7.66 8.09
C ASP A 314 -4.46 -7.58 6.57
N VAL A 315 -5.17 -6.55 6.14
CA VAL A 315 -5.45 -6.20 4.74
C VAL A 315 -5.46 -4.69 4.59
N PHE A 316 -5.19 -4.18 3.39
CA PHE A 316 -5.56 -2.79 3.06
C PHE A 316 -7.06 -2.64 3.11
N GLU A 317 -7.54 -1.55 3.66
CA GLU A 317 -8.96 -1.39 3.93
C GLU A 317 -9.58 -0.29 3.07
N TRP A 318 -10.59 -0.66 2.29
CA TRP A 318 -11.39 0.31 1.55
C TRP A 318 -12.12 1.24 2.50
N VAL A 319 -12.06 2.55 2.21
CA VAL A 319 -12.83 3.57 2.92
C VAL A 319 -13.79 4.30 1.99
N ALA A 320 -14.72 5.04 2.56
CA ALA A 320 -15.67 5.86 1.81
C ALA A 320 -14.95 7.05 1.13
N GLY A 321 -15.58 7.57 0.07
CA GLY A 321 -15.05 8.69 -0.70
C GLY A 321 -14.14 8.27 -1.85
N SER A 322 -13.69 9.25 -2.62
CA SER A 322 -12.78 9.07 -3.76
C SER A 322 -11.41 9.67 -3.46
N ALA A 323 -10.38 9.18 -4.13
CA ALA A 323 -9.05 9.75 -4.06
C ALA A 323 -9.09 11.25 -4.45
N ARG A 324 -8.48 12.07 -3.61
CA ARG A 324 -8.35 13.52 -3.84
C ARG A 324 -7.11 14.06 -3.14
N ALA A 325 -6.55 15.14 -3.70
CA ALA A 325 -5.58 15.97 -2.99
C ALA A 325 -6.27 16.64 -1.80
N TRP A 326 -5.52 16.83 -0.72
CA TRP A 326 -5.93 17.76 0.32
C TRP A 326 -5.53 19.19 -0.09
N ALA A 327 -6.22 20.21 0.47
CA ALA A 327 -6.16 21.58 -0.03
C ALA A 327 -4.75 22.15 -0.22
N ASP A 328 -3.82 21.81 0.68
CA ASP A 328 -2.47 22.37 0.71
C ASP A 328 -1.39 21.38 0.26
N ALA A 329 -1.77 20.30 -0.42
CA ALA A 329 -0.81 19.26 -0.85
C ALA A 329 0.23 19.77 -1.86
N GLY A 330 -0.08 20.80 -2.63
CA GLY A 330 0.78 21.31 -3.71
C GLY A 330 0.88 20.33 -4.88
N ASP A 331 1.87 20.53 -5.73
CA ASP A 331 2.23 19.57 -6.80
C ASP A 331 3.09 18.43 -6.23
N ALA A 332 3.02 17.27 -6.87
CA ALA A 332 3.87 16.14 -6.50
C ALA A 332 5.35 16.48 -6.77
N GLU A 333 6.19 16.24 -5.77
CA GLU A 333 7.63 16.44 -5.85
C GLU A 333 8.30 15.53 -6.89
N PRO A 334 9.50 15.90 -7.40
CA PRO A 334 10.29 15.05 -8.27
C PRO A 334 10.50 13.66 -7.65
N GLY A 335 10.32 12.62 -8.45
CA GLY A 335 10.46 11.23 -7.98
C GLY A 335 9.34 10.73 -7.08
N SER A 336 8.28 11.53 -6.86
CA SER A 336 7.12 11.09 -6.07
C SER A 336 6.43 9.88 -6.68
N LEU A 337 6.22 8.88 -5.84
CA LEU A 337 5.53 7.63 -6.17
C LEU A 337 4.04 7.68 -5.85
N ASP A 338 3.63 8.66 -5.07
CA ASP A 338 2.30 8.78 -4.47
C ASP A 338 1.47 9.87 -5.16
N ARG A 339 1.49 9.86 -6.48
CA ARG A 339 0.67 10.79 -7.26
C ARG A 339 -0.80 10.55 -6.99
N ILE A 340 -1.52 11.65 -6.81
CA ILE A 340 -2.96 11.59 -6.62
C ILE A 340 -3.61 11.39 -7.99
N PRO A 341 -4.43 10.35 -8.15
CA PRO A 341 -5.08 10.07 -9.44
C PRO A 341 -6.16 11.13 -9.76
N PRO A 342 -6.61 11.20 -11.02
CA PRO A 342 -7.70 12.09 -11.40
C PRO A 342 -8.95 11.88 -10.53
N PRO A 343 -9.67 12.94 -10.17
CA PRO A 343 -10.86 12.84 -9.34
C PRO A 343 -11.90 11.84 -9.87
N GLY A 344 -12.48 11.05 -8.96
CA GLY A 344 -13.54 10.10 -9.29
C GLY A 344 -13.07 8.77 -9.90
N THR A 345 -11.79 8.62 -10.24
CA THR A 345 -11.28 7.39 -10.88
C THR A 345 -10.85 6.32 -9.89
N HIS A 346 -10.43 6.69 -8.68
CA HIS A 346 -9.90 5.77 -7.68
C HIS A 346 -10.61 5.93 -6.32
N GLY A 347 -10.74 4.81 -5.62
CA GLY A 347 -11.06 4.77 -4.20
C GLY A 347 -9.81 4.92 -3.34
N VAL A 348 -10.01 5.11 -2.05
CA VAL A 348 -8.96 5.20 -1.06
C VAL A 348 -8.88 3.91 -0.26
N LEU A 349 -7.66 3.43 -0.08
CA LEU A 349 -7.29 2.34 0.83
C LEU A 349 -6.46 2.91 1.97
N ARG A 350 -6.73 2.42 3.18
CA ARG A 350 -6.01 2.80 4.39
C ARG A 350 -5.32 1.59 5.01
N GLY A 351 -4.32 1.87 5.84
CA GLY A 351 -3.62 0.86 6.61
C GLY A 351 -2.52 0.16 5.84
N ALA A 352 -2.45 -1.13 6.03
CA ALA A 352 -1.42 -2.02 5.51
C ALA A 352 -2.00 -3.43 5.33
N SER A 353 -1.31 -4.29 4.60
CA SER A 353 -1.61 -5.72 4.55
C SER A 353 -0.63 -6.53 5.41
N PHE A 354 -0.93 -7.79 5.63
CA PHE A 354 -0.01 -8.71 6.31
C PHE A 354 1.34 -8.88 5.59
N ALA A 355 1.39 -8.57 4.29
CA ALA A 355 2.62 -8.61 3.48
C ALA A 355 3.40 -7.28 3.52
N THR A 356 2.79 -6.22 4.01
CA THR A 356 3.44 -4.91 4.12
C THR A 356 4.58 -4.97 5.15
N ARG A 357 5.77 -4.50 4.76
CA ARG A 357 6.88 -4.33 5.71
C ARG A 357 6.45 -3.40 6.84
N LYS A 358 6.74 -3.75 8.09
CA LYS A 358 6.31 -2.97 9.27
C LYS A 358 6.71 -1.49 9.18
N ARG A 359 7.88 -1.22 8.61
CA ARG A 359 8.36 0.15 8.35
C ARG A 359 7.52 0.95 7.34
N LEU A 360 6.66 0.31 6.55
CA LEU A 360 5.66 0.97 5.70
C LEU A 360 4.30 1.10 6.39
N ALA A 361 4.03 0.29 7.42
CA ALA A 361 2.76 0.27 8.13
C ALA A 361 2.62 1.56 8.98
N TYR A 362 1.97 2.56 8.42
CA TYR A 362 1.79 3.87 9.03
C TYR A 362 0.29 4.25 9.02
N PRO A 363 -0.29 4.64 10.16
CA PRO A 363 -1.75 4.86 10.24
C PRO A 363 -2.24 6.02 9.37
N LYS A 364 -1.35 6.93 8.96
CA LYS A 364 -1.68 8.05 8.08
C LYS A 364 -1.40 7.76 6.60
N ALA A 365 -0.84 6.59 6.27
CA ALA A 365 -0.58 6.20 4.90
C ALA A 365 -1.88 6.07 4.09
N ARG A 366 -1.82 6.50 2.84
CA ARG A 366 -2.91 6.42 1.86
C ARG A 366 -2.44 5.63 0.64
N ARG A 367 -3.29 4.77 0.13
CA ARG A 367 -3.10 4.09 -1.17
C ARG A 367 -4.34 4.32 -2.02
N PHE A 368 -4.18 4.42 -3.32
CA PHE A 368 -5.28 4.62 -4.24
C PHE A 368 -5.36 3.46 -5.22
N ALA A 369 -6.58 3.02 -5.52
CA ALA A 369 -6.81 1.99 -6.54
C ALA A 369 -8.17 2.20 -7.21
N PRO A 370 -8.33 1.79 -8.50
CA PRO A 370 -9.63 1.72 -9.14
C PRO A 370 -10.62 0.91 -8.29
N PRO A 371 -11.90 1.28 -8.21
CA PRO A 371 -12.87 0.62 -7.33
C PRO A 371 -13.05 -0.89 -7.56
N GLY A 372 -12.88 -1.35 -8.79
CA GLY A 372 -12.93 -2.78 -9.15
C GLY A 372 -11.61 -3.54 -8.92
N ARG A 373 -10.54 -2.89 -8.43
CA ARG A 373 -9.24 -3.53 -8.21
C ARG A 373 -9.29 -4.48 -7.01
N ASP A 374 -9.15 -5.77 -7.28
CA ASP A 374 -9.22 -6.87 -6.32
C ASP A 374 -7.96 -7.76 -6.32
N THR A 375 -6.93 -7.37 -7.09
CA THR A 375 -5.66 -8.12 -7.20
C THR A 375 -4.69 -7.85 -6.05
N ILE A 376 -4.94 -6.81 -5.26
CA ILE A 376 -4.16 -6.43 -4.08
C ILE A 376 -4.73 -7.12 -2.82
N PHE A 377 -3.95 -7.19 -1.74
CA PHE A 377 -4.42 -7.73 -0.46
C PHE A 377 -5.36 -6.73 0.25
N CYS A 378 -6.51 -6.48 -0.36
CA CYS A 378 -7.52 -5.54 0.14
C CYS A 378 -8.75 -6.25 0.70
N GLY A 379 -9.29 -5.65 1.73
CA GLY A 379 -10.56 -5.96 2.37
C GLY A 379 -11.20 -4.67 2.87
N PHE A 380 -11.96 -4.73 3.94
CA PHE A 380 -12.64 -3.56 4.52
C PHE A 380 -13.10 -3.83 5.95
N ARG A 381 -13.46 -2.77 6.63
CA ARG A 381 -14.28 -2.80 7.85
C ARG A 381 -15.48 -1.88 7.68
N SER A 382 -16.44 -1.96 8.60
CA SER A 382 -17.64 -1.13 8.52
C SER A 382 -17.82 -0.23 9.73
N CYS A 383 -18.59 0.84 9.53
CA CYS A 383 -19.15 1.71 10.56
C CYS A 383 -20.67 1.53 10.64
N ALA A 384 -21.26 1.83 11.79
CA ALA A 384 -22.70 2.06 11.88
C ALA A 384 -23.12 3.21 10.93
N LEU A 385 -24.42 3.21 10.54
CA LEU A 385 -25.02 4.27 9.70
C LEU A 385 -25.09 5.59 10.46
#